data_e936b4a631477aea4b22e7643cf03e29
#
_entry.id   e936b4a631477aea4b22e7643cf03e29
#
_cell.length_a   1.000
_cell.length_b   1.000
_cell.length_c   1.000
_cell.angle_alpha   90.00
_cell.angle_beta   90.00
_cell.angle_gamma   90.00
#
_symmetry.space_group_name_H-M   'P 1'
#
loop_
_entity.id
_entity.type
_entity.pdbx_description
1 polymer ?
#
loop_
_entity_poly.entity_id
_entity_poly.type
_entity_poly.pdbx_seq_one_letter_code
_entity_poly.pdbx_strand_id
1 'polypeptide(L)'
;MTVGGSNRRAVARTVAAVMAVAVPTVACGTDGSPPVDAATDGTRVPDDHGLSEATLTRVVASTVGIDGVACGRLASGSGFALTERLIVTAAHVIVGIDDIRVHTVDGREVSAIPVAFDPVADLAILDVADADLPPLPLTDSAPSGSTGVVIGWEAGPNPDPKPYGVDRSVTVRIEAVGTEERVERPAWLVAADIDVGDSGAALVDRTGEVIGVAFATSTQGTGVGYAVRSSAIENLLAAGLDANLTIPPC
;
A
#
# COMPACT_ATOMS: atom_id res chain seq x y z
N MET A 1 -69.42 -60.71 16.44
CA MET A 1 -70.50 -60.36 15.46
C MET A 1 -70.08 -59.06 14.81
N THR A 2 -70.11 -59.05 13.47
CA THR A 2 -70.05 -57.90 12.51
C THR A 2 -68.73 -57.11 12.44
N VAL A 3 -67.86 -57.46 11.54
CA VAL A 3 -67.63 -57.08 10.15
C VAL A 3 -67.77 -55.57 9.89
N GLY A 4 -66.69 -54.85 9.62
CA GLY A 4 -66.68 -53.50 9.23
C GLY A 4 -65.54 -53.20 8.23
N GLY A 5 -65.93 -52.93 7.02
CA GLY A 5 -65.16 -52.93 5.80
C GLY A 5 -64.04 -51.82 5.71
N SER A 6 -63.04 -52.24 4.99
CA SER A 6 -61.90 -51.40 4.57
C SER A 6 -62.32 -50.48 3.40
N ASN A 7 -62.22 -49.19 3.55
CA ASN A 7 -62.33 -48.23 2.48
C ASN A 7 -60.93 -47.75 2.09
N ARG A 8 -60.38 -48.27 1.02
CA ARG A 8 -59.17 -47.82 0.37
C ARG A 8 -59.52 -46.60 -0.50
N ARG A 9 -59.18 -45.39 -0.02
CA ARG A 9 -59.22 -44.19 -0.86
C ARG A 9 -57.89 -44.08 -1.63
N ALA A 10 -58.01 -44.16 -2.92
CA ALA A 10 -56.94 -43.90 -3.86
C ALA A 10 -56.56 -42.41 -3.76
N VAL A 11 -55.28 -42.11 -3.41
CA VAL A 11 -54.72 -40.78 -3.47
C VAL A 11 -54.12 -40.56 -4.85
N ALA A 12 -54.78 -39.75 -5.65
CA ALA A 12 -54.27 -39.31 -6.93
C ALA A 12 -53.04 -38.42 -6.68
N ARG A 13 -51.87 -38.84 -7.18
CA ARG A 13 -50.67 -38.03 -7.20
C ARG A 13 -50.75 -37.04 -8.35
N THR A 14 -51.03 -35.77 -8.03
CA THR A 14 -50.88 -34.63 -8.96
C THR A 14 -49.39 -34.32 -9.10
N VAL A 15 -48.84 -34.59 -10.26
CA VAL A 15 -47.48 -34.16 -10.62
C VAL A 15 -47.56 -32.68 -10.97
N ALA A 16 -47.09 -31.81 -10.07
CA ALA A 16 -46.91 -30.40 -10.40
C ALA A 16 -45.63 -30.26 -11.23
N ALA A 17 -45.80 -29.85 -12.47
CA ALA A 17 -44.70 -29.44 -13.33
C ALA A 17 -44.14 -28.14 -12.81
N VAL A 18 -42.94 -28.17 -12.27
CA VAL A 18 -42.18 -26.96 -11.91
C VAL A 18 -41.59 -26.39 -13.21
N MET A 19 -42.21 -25.33 -13.74
CA MET A 19 -41.60 -24.50 -14.76
C MET A 19 -40.41 -23.78 -14.14
N ALA A 20 -39.21 -24.19 -14.54
CA ALA A 20 -37.98 -23.44 -14.25
C ALA A 20 -38.00 -22.15 -15.06
N VAL A 21 -38.30 -21.02 -14.39
CA VAL A 21 -38.08 -19.70 -14.94
C VAL A 21 -36.59 -19.47 -14.91
N ALA A 22 -35.96 -19.50 -16.08
CA ALA A 22 -34.59 -19.08 -16.25
C ALA A 22 -34.53 -17.56 -16.02
N VAL A 23 -34.09 -17.16 -14.85
CA VAL A 23 -33.70 -15.77 -14.58
C VAL A 23 -32.37 -15.54 -15.32
N PRO A 24 -32.30 -14.60 -16.28
CA PRO A 24 -31.01 -14.22 -16.84
C PRO A 24 -30.18 -13.63 -15.71
N THR A 25 -29.13 -14.33 -15.30
CA THR A 25 -28.07 -13.74 -14.49
C THR A 25 -27.44 -12.65 -15.35
N VAL A 26 -27.80 -11.40 -15.06
CA VAL A 26 -27.00 -10.25 -15.50
C VAL A 26 -25.64 -10.45 -14.83
N ALA A 27 -24.68 -10.91 -15.61
CA ALA A 27 -23.29 -10.86 -15.21
C ALA A 27 -22.98 -9.38 -14.97
N CYS A 28 -22.84 -9.00 -13.70
CA CYS A 28 -22.16 -7.76 -13.33
C CYS A 28 -20.83 -7.80 -14.06
N GLY A 29 -20.64 -6.83 -14.96
CA GLY A 29 -19.39 -6.66 -15.66
C GLY A 29 -18.26 -6.64 -14.63
N THR A 30 -17.36 -7.58 -14.75
CA THR A 30 -16.04 -7.45 -14.17
C THR A 30 -15.45 -6.23 -14.82
N ASP A 31 -15.32 -5.16 -14.04
CA ASP A 31 -14.58 -3.98 -14.44
C ASP A 31 -13.23 -4.43 -14.94
N GLY A 32 -13.07 -4.36 -16.25
CA GLY A 32 -11.85 -4.70 -16.95
C GLY A 32 -10.81 -3.61 -16.72
N SER A 33 -10.24 -3.56 -15.52
CA SER A 33 -8.89 -3.04 -15.40
C SER A 33 -8.04 -3.92 -16.30
N PRO A 34 -7.34 -3.38 -17.31
CA PRO A 34 -6.44 -4.19 -18.10
C PRO A 34 -5.45 -4.82 -17.11
N PRO A 35 -5.17 -6.11 -17.24
CA PRO A 35 -4.17 -6.72 -16.39
C PRO A 35 -2.89 -5.92 -16.57
N VAL A 36 -2.37 -5.34 -15.49
CA VAL A 36 -0.96 -5.00 -15.46
C VAL A 36 -0.29 -6.33 -15.68
N ASP A 37 0.35 -6.52 -16.84
CA ASP A 37 1.10 -7.73 -17.13
C ASP A 37 2.23 -7.83 -16.09
N ALA A 38 1.90 -8.34 -14.93
CA ALA A 38 2.82 -8.69 -13.86
C ALA A 38 3.40 -10.09 -14.11
N ALA A 39 3.72 -10.40 -15.36
CA ALA A 39 4.61 -11.49 -15.65
C ALA A 39 6.02 -11.04 -15.25
N THR A 40 6.36 -11.20 -13.98
CA THR A 40 7.75 -11.19 -13.55
C THR A 40 8.42 -12.43 -14.11
N ASP A 41 8.88 -12.34 -15.36
CA ASP A 41 9.72 -13.40 -15.90
C ASP A 41 11.11 -13.23 -15.29
N GLY A 42 11.26 -13.69 -14.05
CA GLY A 42 12.55 -14.00 -13.48
C GLY A 42 13.04 -13.22 -12.25
N THR A 43 12.41 -12.15 -11.79
CA THR A 43 12.90 -11.51 -10.55
C THR A 43 12.25 -12.17 -9.33
N ARG A 44 13.04 -12.96 -8.63
CA ARG A 44 12.66 -13.57 -7.35
C ARG A 44 12.97 -12.60 -6.21
N VAL A 45 12.17 -12.61 -5.15
CA VAL A 45 12.51 -11.95 -3.89
C VAL A 45 13.87 -12.45 -3.43
N PRO A 46 14.86 -11.57 -3.21
CA PRO A 46 16.19 -11.99 -2.76
C PRO A 46 16.14 -12.67 -1.39
N ASP A 47 17.10 -13.55 -1.12
CA ASP A 47 17.19 -14.23 0.17
C ASP A 47 17.70 -13.28 1.28
N ASP A 48 18.38 -12.17 0.92
CA ASP A 48 18.81 -11.10 1.82
C ASP A 48 18.80 -9.73 1.13
N HIS A 49 18.81 -8.66 1.91
CA HIS A 49 18.78 -7.27 1.41
C HIS A 49 20.17 -6.74 1.00
N GLY A 50 21.25 -7.36 1.42
CA GLY A 50 22.63 -7.01 1.07
C GLY A 50 23.18 -5.73 1.69
N LEU A 51 22.48 -5.10 2.66
CA LEU A 51 22.99 -3.94 3.39
C LEU A 51 23.97 -4.37 4.48
N SER A 52 24.96 -3.50 4.78
CA SER A 52 25.77 -3.68 5.99
C SER A 52 24.92 -3.43 7.25
N GLU A 53 25.29 -4.04 8.37
CA GLU A 53 24.62 -3.84 9.67
C GLU A 53 24.55 -2.34 10.04
N ALA A 54 25.63 -1.59 9.83
CA ALA A 54 25.68 -0.16 10.12
C ALA A 54 24.70 0.65 9.23
N THR A 55 24.60 0.29 7.93
CA THR A 55 23.65 0.93 7.01
C THR A 55 22.23 0.59 7.43
N LEU A 56 21.93 -0.68 7.68
CA LEU A 56 20.60 -1.12 8.12
C LEU A 56 20.17 -0.44 9.41
N THR A 57 21.03 -0.36 10.40
CA THR A 57 20.74 0.34 11.68
C THR A 57 20.37 1.80 11.44
N ARG A 58 21.11 2.51 10.57
CA ARG A 58 20.81 3.90 10.23
C ARG A 58 19.47 4.01 9.48
N VAL A 59 19.21 3.14 8.53
CA VAL A 59 17.97 3.15 7.75
C VAL A 59 16.78 2.85 8.66
N VAL A 60 16.87 1.85 9.51
CA VAL A 60 15.83 1.52 10.51
C VAL A 60 15.54 2.72 11.42
N ALA A 61 16.58 3.42 11.90
CA ALA A 61 16.41 4.61 12.76
C ALA A 61 15.71 5.78 12.04
N SER A 62 15.70 5.79 10.70
CA SER A 62 15.05 6.79 9.88
C SER A 62 13.58 6.48 9.58
N THR A 63 13.12 5.26 9.84
CA THR A 63 11.75 4.83 9.52
C THR A 63 10.78 5.10 10.66
N VAL A 64 9.52 5.27 10.32
CA VAL A 64 8.44 5.54 11.28
C VAL A 64 7.19 4.76 10.91
N GLY A 65 6.42 4.40 11.94
CA GLY A 65 5.03 4.01 11.79
C GLY A 65 4.15 5.26 11.78
N ILE A 66 3.07 5.20 11.01
CA ILE A 66 2.08 6.28 10.94
C ILE A 66 0.72 5.66 11.19
N ASP A 67 -0.06 6.27 12.10
CA ASP A 67 -1.43 5.86 12.31
C ASP A 67 -2.36 7.03 12.63
N GLY A 68 -3.64 6.71 12.71
CA GLY A 68 -4.72 7.60 13.10
C GLY A 68 -6.08 6.99 12.82
N VAL A 69 -7.13 7.76 13.06
CA VAL A 69 -8.49 7.33 12.78
C VAL A 69 -8.99 8.03 11.52
N ALA A 70 -9.21 7.26 10.46
CA ALA A 70 -9.81 7.71 9.21
C ALA A 70 -11.20 7.08 9.04
N CYS A 71 -12.23 7.87 8.76
CA CYS A 71 -13.60 7.35 8.51
C CYS A 71 -14.12 6.44 9.63
N GLY A 72 -13.72 6.67 10.88
CA GLY A 72 -14.10 5.84 12.04
C GLY A 72 -13.41 4.48 12.12
N ARG A 73 -12.32 4.29 11.37
CA ARG A 73 -11.47 3.08 11.40
C ARG A 73 -10.02 3.45 11.64
N LEU A 74 -9.28 2.56 12.26
CA LEU A 74 -7.84 2.70 12.36
C LEU A 74 -7.23 2.60 10.95
N ALA A 75 -6.47 3.62 10.57
CA ALA A 75 -5.60 3.63 9.41
C ALA A 75 -4.16 3.57 9.88
N SER A 76 -3.32 2.82 9.19
CA SER A 76 -1.90 2.70 9.52
C SER A 76 -1.06 2.52 8.26
N GLY A 77 0.19 2.93 8.36
CA GLY A 77 1.17 2.81 7.29
C GLY A 77 2.56 3.14 7.82
N SER A 78 3.46 3.35 6.89
CA SER A 78 4.87 3.59 7.12
C SER A 78 5.32 4.94 6.57
N GLY A 79 6.48 5.37 7.00
CA GLY A 79 7.15 6.55 6.46
C GLY A 79 8.64 6.52 6.76
N PHE A 80 9.35 7.53 6.28
CA PHE A 80 10.77 7.70 6.55
C PHE A 80 11.16 9.18 6.58
N ALA A 81 12.23 9.48 7.28
CA ALA A 81 12.75 10.82 7.41
C ALA A 81 13.46 11.28 6.13
N LEU A 82 12.94 12.33 5.51
CA LEU A 82 13.57 13.05 4.40
C LEU A 82 14.54 14.12 4.91
N THR A 83 14.17 14.74 6.03
CA THR A 83 15.00 15.62 6.85
C THR A 83 14.78 15.27 8.31
N GLU A 84 15.46 15.94 9.23
CA GLU A 84 15.24 15.73 10.68
C GLU A 84 13.78 15.96 11.12
N ARG A 85 12.97 16.68 10.31
CA ARG A 85 11.57 17.03 10.59
C ARG A 85 10.57 16.53 9.57
N LEU A 86 10.97 16.40 8.31
CA LEU A 86 10.05 16.04 7.24
C LEU A 86 10.04 14.53 7.03
N ILE A 87 8.85 13.98 7.10
CA ILE A 87 8.58 12.55 6.87
C ILE A 87 7.85 12.40 5.53
N VAL A 88 8.31 11.47 4.71
CA VAL A 88 7.61 11.04 3.48
C VAL A 88 6.76 9.81 3.80
N THR A 89 5.55 9.77 3.27
CA THR A 89 4.65 8.62 3.33
C THR A 89 3.79 8.54 2.06
N ALA A 90 2.99 7.50 1.92
CA ALA A 90 1.98 7.44 0.86
C ALA A 90 0.76 8.32 1.21
N ALA A 91 0.21 9.01 0.20
CA ALA A 91 -0.92 9.91 0.40
C ALA A 91 -2.17 9.18 0.93
N HIS A 92 -2.44 7.97 0.44
CA HIS A 92 -3.59 7.18 0.87
C HIS A 92 -3.53 6.75 2.35
N VAL A 93 -2.35 6.73 2.96
CA VAL A 93 -2.19 6.43 4.39
C VAL A 93 -2.86 7.49 5.27
N ILE A 94 -2.82 8.76 4.84
CA ILE A 94 -3.24 9.89 5.68
C ILE A 94 -4.59 10.48 5.32
N VAL A 95 -5.23 10.03 4.23
CA VAL A 95 -6.56 10.53 3.81
C VAL A 95 -7.59 10.29 4.92
N GLY A 96 -8.30 11.34 5.28
CA GLY A 96 -9.37 11.30 6.29
C GLY A 96 -8.89 11.15 7.73
N ILE A 97 -7.59 11.24 8.02
CA ILE A 97 -7.07 11.28 9.38
C ILE A 97 -7.01 12.73 9.87
N ASP A 98 -7.70 13.02 10.97
CA ASP A 98 -7.67 14.35 11.59
C ASP A 98 -6.45 14.55 12.52
N ASP A 99 -5.99 13.49 13.19
CA ASP A 99 -4.88 13.51 14.16
C ASP A 99 -3.86 12.42 13.78
N ILE A 100 -2.88 12.83 12.97
CA ILE A 100 -1.85 11.92 12.47
C ILE A 100 -0.80 11.71 13.58
N ARG A 101 -0.54 10.45 13.92
CA ARG A 101 0.49 10.02 14.87
C ARG A 101 1.64 9.35 14.16
N VAL A 102 2.83 9.72 14.57
CA VAL A 102 4.10 9.16 14.08
C VAL A 102 4.78 8.44 15.23
N HIS A 103 5.12 7.17 15.01
CA HIS A 103 5.79 6.30 15.97
C HIS A 103 7.23 6.09 15.52
N THR A 104 8.17 6.34 16.41
CA THR A 104 9.61 6.21 16.14
C THR A 104 10.18 4.93 16.77
N VAL A 105 11.31 4.46 16.27
CA VAL A 105 11.97 3.22 16.75
C VAL A 105 12.38 3.31 18.23
N ASP A 106 12.66 4.51 18.73
CA ASP A 106 12.96 4.76 20.14
C ASP A 106 11.72 4.83 21.06
N GLY A 107 10.53 4.55 20.47
CA GLY A 107 9.26 4.44 21.20
C GLY A 107 8.57 5.76 21.47
N ARG A 108 8.97 6.86 20.83
CA ARG A 108 8.23 8.14 20.90
C ARG A 108 7.00 8.09 19.99
N GLU A 109 5.94 8.75 20.43
CA GLU A 109 4.75 9.08 19.64
C GLU A 109 4.68 10.61 19.51
N VAL A 110 4.62 11.09 18.28
CA VAL A 110 4.65 12.53 17.97
C VAL A 110 3.53 12.85 16.98
N SER A 111 2.86 13.99 17.18
CA SER A 111 1.86 14.48 16.23
C SER A 111 2.54 15.03 14.96
N ALA A 112 1.90 14.82 13.82
CA ALA A 112 2.37 15.28 12.53
C ALA A 112 1.34 16.18 11.84
N ILE A 113 1.85 17.13 11.05
CA ILE A 113 1.03 18.03 10.24
C ILE A 113 1.37 17.78 8.77
N PRO A 114 0.38 17.50 7.89
CA PRO A 114 0.64 17.37 6.46
C PRO A 114 1.01 18.74 5.88
N VAL A 115 2.11 18.78 5.12
CA VAL A 115 2.61 19.99 4.48
C VAL A 115 2.77 19.89 2.96
N ALA A 116 2.64 18.69 2.40
CA ALA A 116 2.50 18.44 0.97
C ALA A 116 1.68 17.18 0.72
N PHE A 117 0.92 17.17 -0.38
CA PHE A 117 0.04 16.07 -0.76
C PHE A 117 -0.12 16.01 -2.27
N ASP A 118 0.23 14.87 -2.86
CA ASP A 118 0.07 14.60 -4.29
C ASP A 118 -0.79 13.34 -4.48
N PRO A 119 -2.07 13.47 -4.81
CA PRO A 119 -2.96 12.33 -5.01
C PRO A 119 -2.61 11.52 -6.27
N VAL A 120 -1.95 12.12 -7.25
CA VAL A 120 -1.55 11.45 -8.50
C VAL A 120 -0.33 10.57 -8.27
N ALA A 121 0.69 11.11 -7.62
CA ALA A 121 1.88 10.34 -7.24
C ALA A 121 1.63 9.41 -6.05
N ASP A 122 0.55 9.62 -5.28
CA ASP A 122 0.29 8.94 -4.01
C ASP A 122 1.39 9.20 -2.97
N LEU A 123 1.78 10.44 -2.83
CA LEU A 123 2.81 10.88 -1.88
C LEU A 123 2.28 11.99 -0.97
N ALA A 124 2.74 11.98 0.27
CA ALA A 124 2.55 13.06 1.21
C ALA A 124 3.82 13.35 1.98
N ILE A 125 3.96 14.60 2.42
CA ILE A 125 5.03 15.03 3.33
C ILE A 125 4.38 15.56 4.59
N LEU A 126 4.87 15.06 5.73
CA LEU A 126 4.45 15.46 7.06
C LEU A 126 5.55 16.27 7.71
N ASP A 127 5.20 17.36 8.39
CA ASP A 127 6.08 18.07 9.31
C ASP A 127 5.87 17.52 10.73
N VAL A 128 6.94 17.04 11.33
CA VAL A 128 6.95 16.44 12.65
C VAL A 128 7.93 17.22 13.53
N ALA A 129 7.38 18.07 14.38
CA ALA A 129 8.21 18.83 15.32
C ALA A 129 8.95 17.86 16.26
N ASP A 130 10.22 18.14 16.52
CA ASP A 130 11.07 17.39 17.44
C ASP A 130 11.24 15.89 17.08
N ALA A 131 11.08 15.53 15.80
CA ALA A 131 11.30 14.15 15.34
C ALA A 131 12.77 13.75 15.50
N ASP A 132 13.70 14.65 15.13
CA ASP A 132 15.16 14.47 15.25
C ASP A 132 15.62 13.11 14.70
N LEU A 133 15.10 12.75 13.50
CA LEU A 133 15.38 11.48 12.85
C LEU A 133 16.53 11.64 11.84
N PRO A 134 17.40 10.62 11.68
CA PRO A 134 18.45 10.65 10.68
C PRO A 134 17.82 10.64 9.27
N PRO A 135 18.11 11.64 8.40
CA PRO A 135 17.53 11.69 7.07
C PRO A 135 18.11 10.62 6.14
N LEU A 136 17.29 10.14 5.20
CA LEU A 136 17.73 9.27 4.11
C LEU A 136 17.91 10.09 2.82
N PRO A 137 19.06 9.94 2.13
CA PRO A 137 19.24 10.55 0.82
C PRO A 137 18.37 9.85 -0.23
N LEU A 138 18.01 10.59 -1.28
CA LEU A 138 17.23 10.08 -2.40
C LEU A 138 18.13 9.75 -3.59
N THR A 139 17.76 8.71 -4.34
CA THR A 139 18.33 8.43 -5.66
C THR A 139 17.24 7.89 -6.60
N ASP A 140 17.24 8.33 -7.86
CA ASP A 140 16.32 7.79 -8.87
C ASP A 140 17.00 6.72 -9.74
N SER A 141 18.16 6.22 -9.32
CA SER A 141 18.92 5.19 -10.03
C SER A 141 18.67 3.82 -9.41
N ALA A 142 17.88 3.03 -10.11
CA ALA A 142 17.61 1.64 -9.73
C ALA A 142 17.61 0.72 -10.96
N PRO A 143 18.78 0.31 -11.46
CA PRO A 143 18.88 -0.62 -12.57
C PRO A 143 18.17 -1.95 -12.25
N SER A 144 17.65 -2.62 -13.29
CA SER A 144 17.09 -3.97 -13.16
C SER A 144 18.11 -4.91 -12.51
N GLY A 145 17.66 -5.72 -11.56
CA GLY A 145 18.49 -6.60 -10.74
C GLY A 145 19.15 -5.92 -9.53
N SER A 146 18.99 -4.61 -9.33
CA SER A 146 19.37 -3.97 -8.06
C SER A 146 18.57 -4.55 -6.91
N THR A 147 19.20 -4.67 -5.75
CA THR A 147 18.56 -5.20 -4.52
C THR A 147 18.74 -4.23 -3.37
N GLY A 148 17.90 -4.37 -2.37
CA GLY A 148 17.92 -3.54 -1.18
C GLY A 148 16.91 -4.01 -0.14
N VAL A 149 16.47 -3.09 0.70
CA VAL A 149 15.53 -3.33 1.80
C VAL A 149 14.32 -2.42 1.69
N VAL A 150 13.12 -2.97 1.85
CA VAL A 150 11.92 -2.21 2.19
C VAL A 150 11.69 -2.36 3.70
N ILE A 151 11.41 -1.25 4.39
CA ILE A 151 11.23 -1.28 5.84
C ILE A 151 9.87 -0.67 6.18
N GLY A 152 8.93 -1.54 6.41
CA GLY A 152 7.58 -1.20 6.82
C GLY A 152 7.36 -1.32 8.32
N TRP A 153 6.27 -0.70 8.77
CA TRP A 153 5.73 -0.81 10.12
C TRP A 153 4.37 -1.49 10.02
N GLU A 154 4.37 -2.81 9.92
CA GLU A 154 3.14 -3.57 10.08
C GLU A 154 2.51 -3.26 11.44
N ALA A 155 1.32 -3.76 11.73
CA ALA A 155 0.57 -3.47 12.97
C ALA A 155 1.32 -3.86 14.27
N GLY A 156 2.60 -3.47 14.38
CA GLY A 156 3.51 -3.78 15.48
C GLY A 156 4.40 -2.61 15.88
N PRO A 157 5.06 -2.68 17.04
CA PRO A 157 5.89 -1.59 17.57
C PRO A 157 7.28 -1.51 16.92
N ASN A 158 7.61 -2.41 16.01
CA ASN A 158 8.95 -2.49 15.41
C ASN A 158 8.87 -2.54 13.89
N PRO A 159 9.80 -1.85 13.21
CA PRO A 159 9.93 -1.97 11.75
C PRO A 159 10.37 -3.37 11.35
N ASP A 160 9.89 -3.82 10.18
CA ASP A 160 10.20 -5.13 9.60
C ASP A 160 10.99 -4.95 8.29
N PRO A 161 12.32 -5.18 8.31
CA PRO A 161 13.15 -5.11 7.13
C PRO A 161 12.94 -6.33 6.23
N LYS A 162 12.47 -6.12 5.01
CA LYS A 162 12.25 -7.16 4.00
C LYS A 162 13.12 -6.92 2.78
N PRO A 163 13.76 -7.94 2.18
CA PRO A 163 14.54 -7.77 0.96
C PRO A 163 13.64 -7.48 -0.25
N TYR A 164 14.15 -6.68 -1.18
CA TYR A 164 13.53 -6.50 -2.50
C TYR A 164 14.56 -6.61 -3.62
N GLY A 165 14.06 -6.94 -4.83
CA GLY A 165 14.82 -6.85 -6.08
C GLY A 165 14.05 -6.03 -7.11
N VAL A 166 14.73 -5.09 -7.78
CA VAL A 166 14.14 -4.29 -8.85
C VAL A 166 14.01 -5.13 -10.11
N ASP A 167 12.80 -5.27 -10.63
CA ASP A 167 12.57 -5.88 -11.94
C ASP A 167 12.76 -4.83 -13.05
N ARG A 168 11.92 -3.81 -13.11
CA ARG A 168 11.97 -2.76 -14.13
C ARG A 168 11.19 -1.51 -13.74
N SER A 169 11.37 -0.44 -14.49
CA SER A 169 10.47 0.71 -14.48
C SER A 169 9.19 0.39 -15.26
N VAL A 170 8.05 0.79 -14.71
CA VAL A 170 6.71 0.61 -15.29
C VAL A 170 5.90 1.89 -15.15
N THR A 171 4.81 1.99 -15.92
CA THR A 171 3.75 2.97 -15.67
C THR A 171 2.49 2.23 -15.25
N VAL A 172 2.04 2.47 -14.04
CA VAL A 172 0.83 1.85 -13.48
C VAL A 172 -0.36 2.76 -13.75
N ARG A 173 -1.45 2.20 -14.27
CA ARG A 173 -2.71 2.93 -14.41
C ARG A 173 -3.62 2.61 -13.21
N ILE A 174 -3.84 3.61 -12.37
CA ILE A 174 -4.51 3.47 -11.08
C ILE A 174 -5.39 4.71 -10.82
N GLU A 175 -6.32 4.63 -9.88
CA GLU A 175 -7.08 5.79 -9.42
C GLU A 175 -6.19 6.73 -8.59
N ALA A 176 -6.35 8.04 -8.77
CA ALA A 176 -5.72 9.03 -7.92
C ALA A 176 -6.37 8.98 -6.52
N VAL A 177 -5.56 9.21 -5.51
CA VAL A 177 -5.98 9.10 -4.11
C VAL A 177 -7.15 10.04 -3.81
N GLY A 178 -8.22 9.50 -3.23
CA GLY A 178 -9.42 10.27 -2.86
C GLY A 178 -10.30 10.69 -4.04
N THR A 179 -10.10 10.13 -5.23
CA THR A 179 -10.89 10.42 -6.43
C THR A 179 -11.16 9.14 -7.25
N GLU A 180 -12.06 9.23 -8.25
CA GLU A 180 -12.28 8.18 -9.24
C GLU A 180 -11.48 8.44 -10.54
N GLU A 181 -10.63 9.46 -10.55
CA GLU A 181 -9.82 9.82 -11.72
C GLU A 181 -8.71 8.79 -11.92
N ARG A 182 -8.64 8.21 -13.12
CA ARG A 182 -7.56 7.31 -13.50
C ARG A 182 -6.35 8.07 -14.01
N VAL A 183 -5.22 7.82 -13.36
CA VAL A 183 -3.94 8.47 -13.63
C VAL A 183 -2.87 7.45 -14.03
N GLU A 184 -1.84 7.91 -14.69
CA GLU A 184 -0.63 7.14 -14.98
C GLU A 184 0.46 7.51 -13.97
N ARG A 185 0.94 6.50 -13.22
CA ARG A 185 1.95 6.67 -12.18
C ARG A 185 3.22 5.92 -12.56
N PRO A 186 4.34 6.63 -12.81
CA PRO A 186 5.65 5.99 -12.98
C PRO A 186 6.09 5.29 -11.69
N ALA A 187 6.50 4.04 -11.80
CA ALA A 187 6.83 3.22 -10.65
C ALA A 187 7.97 2.24 -10.95
N TRP A 188 8.61 1.76 -9.89
CA TRP A 188 9.40 0.54 -9.92
C TRP A 188 8.48 -0.67 -9.71
N LEU A 189 8.61 -1.67 -10.57
CA LEU A 189 8.11 -3.02 -10.32
C LEU A 189 9.21 -3.77 -9.59
N VAL A 190 8.89 -4.31 -8.43
CA VAL A 190 9.86 -4.99 -7.58
C VAL A 190 9.37 -6.37 -7.16
N ALA A 191 10.29 -7.31 -7.01
CA ALA A 191 10.05 -8.55 -6.30
C ALA A 191 10.26 -8.28 -4.80
N ALA A 192 9.20 -8.26 -4.03
CA ALA A 192 9.20 -7.99 -2.60
C ALA A 192 7.91 -8.51 -1.95
N ASP A 193 8.00 -8.96 -0.72
CA ASP A 193 6.83 -9.27 0.10
C ASP A 193 6.37 -7.99 0.81
N ILE A 194 5.53 -7.22 0.12
CA ILE A 194 4.93 -5.97 0.63
C ILE A 194 3.53 -6.30 1.16
N ASP A 195 3.29 -5.99 2.42
CA ASP A 195 2.07 -6.30 3.15
C ASP A 195 1.28 -5.04 3.54
N VAL A 196 0.12 -5.25 4.16
CA VAL A 196 -0.67 -4.16 4.74
C VAL A 196 0.11 -3.53 5.89
N GLY A 197 0.33 -2.21 5.81
CA GLY A 197 1.16 -1.45 6.73
C GLY A 197 2.49 -1.00 6.11
N ASP A 198 2.96 -1.65 5.03
CA ASP A 198 4.16 -1.21 4.31
C ASP A 198 3.91 -0.01 3.37
N SER A 199 2.65 0.40 3.17
CA SER A 199 2.32 1.61 2.42
C SER A 199 3.06 2.82 2.99
N GLY A 200 3.82 3.53 2.15
CA GLY A 200 4.68 4.64 2.56
C GLY A 200 6.10 4.24 2.98
N ALA A 201 6.40 2.94 3.06
CA ALA A 201 7.74 2.46 3.38
C ALA A 201 8.78 2.86 2.32
N ALA A 202 9.98 3.20 2.77
CA ALA A 202 11.10 3.44 1.88
C ALA A 202 11.62 2.13 1.27
N LEU A 203 11.85 2.14 -0.05
CA LEU A 203 12.71 1.16 -0.70
C LEU A 203 14.12 1.73 -0.74
N VAL A 204 15.03 1.13 0.01
CA VAL A 204 16.40 1.62 0.21
C VAL A 204 17.39 0.67 -0.43
N ASP A 205 18.30 1.22 -1.23
CA ASP A 205 19.34 0.44 -1.90
C ASP A 205 20.48 0.04 -0.93
N ARG A 206 21.45 -0.70 -1.43
CA ARG A 206 22.60 -1.19 -0.62
C ARG A 206 23.50 -0.08 -0.08
N THR A 207 23.42 1.12 -0.64
CA THR A 207 24.20 2.29 -0.19
C THR A 207 23.48 3.06 0.90
N GLY A 208 22.19 2.79 1.10
CA GLY A 208 21.32 3.47 2.07
C GLY A 208 20.62 4.68 1.48
N GLU A 209 20.42 4.71 0.16
CA GLU A 209 19.69 5.75 -0.57
C GLU A 209 18.30 5.24 -0.95
N VAL A 210 17.28 6.10 -0.84
CA VAL A 210 15.89 5.76 -1.15
C VAL A 210 15.67 5.83 -2.66
N ILE A 211 15.28 4.72 -3.28
CA ILE A 211 14.90 4.63 -4.71
C ILE A 211 13.42 4.90 -4.95
N GLY A 212 12.59 4.76 -3.91
CA GLY A 212 11.15 4.93 -4.04
C GLY A 212 10.37 4.64 -2.77
N VAL A 213 9.04 4.77 -2.87
CA VAL A 213 8.07 4.63 -1.78
C VAL A 213 7.06 3.54 -2.12
N ALA A 214 6.91 2.55 -1.28
CA ALA A 214 5.93 1.47 -1.46
C ALA A 214 4.50 2.00 -1.43
N PHE A 215 3.66 1.61 -2.40
CA PHE A 215 2.26 2.07 -2.43
C PHE A 215 1.24 0.98 -2.77
N ALA A 216 1.64 -0.13 -3.37
CA ALA A 216 0.72 -1.18 -3.78
C ALA A 216 1.41 -2.53 -3.94
N THR A 217 0.62 -3.60 -3.84
CA THR A 217 1.01 -4.96 -4.20
C THR A 217 0.21 -5.45 -5.40
N SER A 218 0.73 -6.46 -6.08
CA SER A 218 0.00 -7.10 -7.16
C SER A 218 -1.14 -7.95 -6.62
N THR A 219 -2.33 -7.81 -7.18
CA THR A 219 -3.47 -8.70 -6.89
C THR A 219 -3.39 -10.03 -7.63
N GLN A 220 -2.42 -10.18 -8.54
CA GLN A 220 -2.28 -11.37 -9.41
C GLN A 220 -1.22 -12.36 -8.93
N GLY A 221 -0.47 -12.04 -7.86
CA GLY A 221 0.56 -12.93 -7.31
C GLY A 221 1.19 -12.38 -6.04
N THR A 222 1.78 -13.28 -5.24
CA THR A 222 2.59 -12.93 -4.08
C THR A 222 4.00 -12.54 -4.50
N GLY A 223 4.68 -11.72 -3.71
CA GLY A 223 6.07 -11.35 -3.96
C GLY A 223 6.26 -10.30 -5.05
N VAL A 224 5.24 -9.53 -5.41
CA VAL A 224 5.32 -8.45 -6.39
C VAL A 224 4.76 -7.17 -5.80
N GLY A 225 5.59 -6.13 -5.75
CA GLY A 225 5.24 -4.81 -5.25
C GLY A 225 5.50 -3.69 -6.27
N TYR A 226 4.93 -2.54 -5.97
CA TYR A 226 5.12 -1.31 -6.74
C TYR A 226 5.58 -0.20 -5.80
N ALA A 227 6.57 0.57 -6.25
CA ALA A 227 7.06 1.73 -5.53
C ALA A 227 7.07 2.97 -6.43
N VAL A 228 6.53 4.08 -5.93
CA VAL A 228 6.68 5.38 -6.58
C VAL A 228 8.14 5.77 -6.57
N ARG A 229 8.65 6.31 -7.68
CA ARG A 229 10.07 6.67 -7.83
C ARG A 229 10.43 7.87 -6.95
N SER A 230 11.66 7.92 -6.48
CA SER A 230 12.16 9.04 -5.63
C SER A 230 12.09 10.39 -6.32
N SER A 231 12.20 10.46 -7.64
CA SER A 231 12.01 11.71 -8.40
C SER A 231 10.64 12.35 -8.19
N ALA A 232 9.61 11.59 -7.84
CA ALA A 232 8.30 12.15 -7.50
C ALA A 232 8.32 12.88 -6.14
N ILE A 233 9.15 12.47 -5.19
CA ILE A 233 9.36 13.18 -3.92
C ILE A 233 10.02 14.54 -4.19
N GLU A 234 11.04 14.56 -5.06
CA GLU A 234 11.72 15.81 -5.45
C GLU A 234 10.75 16.77 -6.13
N ASN A 235 9.87 16.26 -7.01
CA ASN A 235 8.85 17.07 -7.65
C ASN A 235 7.83 17.63 -6.64
N LEU A 236 7.41 16.85 -5.66
CA LEU A 236 6.50 17.26 -4.60
C LEU A 236 7.13 18.35 -3.73
N LEU A 237 8.42 18.23 -3.37
CA LEU A 237 9.17 19.29 -2.67
C LEU A 237 9.29 20.56 -3.49
N ALA A 238 9.57 20.44 -4.79
CA ALA A 238 9.70 21.58 -5.70
C ALA A 238 8.38 22.34 -5.89
N ALA A 239 7.23 21.68 -5.72
CA ALA A 239 5.92 22.31 -5.71
C ALA A 239 5.67 23.21 -4.49
N GLY A 240 6.45 23.01 -3.41
CA GLY A 240 6.40 23.80 -2.18
C GLY A 240 5.66 23.12 -1.04
N LEU A 241 5.93 23.58 0.18
CA LEU A 241 5.30 23.10 1.40
C LEU A 241 4.27 24.12 1.88
N ASP A 242 3.08 23.67 2.29
CA ASP A 242 2.00 24.50 2.82
C ASP A 242 1.53 23.98 4.18
N ALA A 243 1.82 24.69 5.24
CA ALA A 243 1.41 24.34 6.61
C ALA A 243 -0.12 24.45 6.85
N ASN A 244 -0.88 25.03 5.89
CA ASN A 244 -2.34 25.11 5.94
C ASN A 244 -3.00 24.13 4.97
N LEU A 245 -2.26 23.16 4.48
CA LEU A 245 -2.74 22.14 3.57
C LEU A 245 -3.95 21.41 4.17
N THR A 246 -5.01 21.28 3.39
CA THR A 246 -6.17 20.46 3.76
C THR A 246 -6.15 19.16 2.95
N ILE A 247 -6.15 18.05 3.66
CA ILE A 247 -6.24 16.73 3.04
C ILE A 247 -7.70 16.42 2.71
N PRO A 248 -8.00 15.72 1.59
CA PRO A 248 -9.34 15.27 1.28
C PRO A 248 -9.95 14.47 2.44
N PRO A 249 -11.21 14.75 2.82
CA PRO A 249 -11.91 13.91 3.80
C PRO A 249 -12.20 12.52 3.21
N CYS A 250 -12.69 11.66 4.03
CA CYS A 250 -13.25 10.37 3.60
C CYS A 250 -14.38 10.49 2.58
#